data_9774fdfe69946c27b6e206653b9da271
#
_entry.id   9774fdfe69946c27b6e206653b9da271
#
_cell.length_a   1.000
_cell.length_b   1.000
_cell.length_c   1.000
_cell.angle_alpha   90.00
_cell.angle_beta   90.00
_cell.angle_gamma   90.00
#
_symmetry.space_group_name_H-M   'P 1'
#
loop_
_entity.id
_entity.type
_entity.pdbx_description
1 polymer ?
#
loop_
_entity_poly.entity_id
_entity_poly.type
_entity_poly.pdbx_seq_one_letter_code
_entity_poly.pdbx_strand_id
1 'polypeptide(L)'
;MATSWSDIITAAMQIINDDRWQDQLANDPAQFYRAKSEMVRMALPLLKRPPQLLSVLQSGMVDPAYADMEWTSTEESLTQETEIQTDFYGYDLMSCVVRVNGGMDIAPYPAATYAPDTGIITFPEQTEAGVEYEIDFYSDGTFPDLTPSQMRLFALAVAVVWDENFSRNYLDLTPKVHDTSFATINEANYIDKSTGRLHANRQSFNDELRDYEQLCAYLNTVNMPAMPYKLG
;
A
#
# COMPACT_ATOMS: atom_id res chain seq x y z
N MET A 1 -10.75 16.27 7.66
CA MET A 1 -9.31 16.16 7.26
C MET A 1 -9.26 15.31 6.01
N ALA A 2 -8.33 15.59 5.08
CA ALA A 2 -8.13 14.68 3.95
C ALA A 2 -7.68 13.31 4.47
N THR A 3 -8.12 12.25 3.80
CA THR A 3 -7.72 10.87 4.11
C THR A 3 -6.47 10.54 3.30
N SER A 4 -5.42 10.03 3.94
CA SER A 4 -4.20 9.64 3.25
C SER A 4 -4.30 8.25 2.61
N TRP A 5 -3.47 7.98 1.61
CA TRP A 5 -3.36 6.64 1.04
C TRP A 5 -2.81 5.65 2.07
N SER A 6 -1.87 6.10 2.90
CA SER A 6 -1.32 5.28 3.99
C SER A 6 -2.36 4.89 5.03
N ASP A 7 -3.36 5.74 5.30
CA ASP A 7 -4.48 5.40 6.18
C ASP A 7 -5.30 4.23 5.62
N ILE A 8 -5.57 4.25 4.30
CA ILE A 8 -6.31 3.17 3.61
C ILE A 8 -5.51 1.88 3.62
N ILE A 9 -4.20 1.97 3.33
CA ILE A 9 -3.29 0.81 3.35
C ILE A 9 -3.23 0.23 4.77
N THR A 10 -3.11 1.07 5.79
CA THR A 10 -3.10 0.65 7.20
C THR A 10 -4.40 -0.04 7.60
N ALA A 11 -5.54 0.50 7.20
CA ALA A 11 -6.84 -0.13 7.43
C ALA A 11 -6.96 -1.49 6.69
N ALA A 12 -6.43 -1.59 5.47
CA ALA A 12 -6.39 -2.85 4.73
C ALA A 12 -5.46 -3.88 5.38
N MET A 13 -4.32 -3.46 5.94
CA MET A 13 -3.41 -4.35 6.69
C MET A 13 -4.12 -5.06 7.84
N GLN A 14 -5.00 -4.36 8.56
CA GLN A 14 -5.76 -4.94 9.67
C GLN A 14 -6.74 -6.03 9.19
N ILE A 15 -7.27 -5.91 7.97
CA ILE A 15 -8.19 -6.89 7.37
C ILE A 15 -7.40 -8.07 6.81
N ILE A 16 -6.32 -7.80 6.11
CA ILE A 16 -5.47 -8.80 5.44
C ILE A 16 -4.75 -9.66 6.49
N ASN A 17 -4.27 -9.05 7.57
CA ASN A 17 -3.57 -9.69 8.68
C ASN A 17 -2.46 -10.65 8.21
N ASP A 18 -1.57 -10.14 7.36
CA ASP A 18 -0.44 -10.88 6.77
C ASP A 18 0.88 -10.31 7.32
N ASP A 19 1.60 -11.13 8.08
CA ASP A 19 2.86 -10.74 8.75
C ASP A 19 3.90 -10.18 7.76
N ARG A 20 3.87 -10.64 6.50
CA ARG A 20 4.79 -10.15 5.46
C ARG A 20 4.60 -8.65 5.16
N TRP A 21 3.39 -8.11 5.33
CA TRP A 21 3.16 -6.68 5.19
C TRP A 21 3.81 -5.90 6.32
N GLN A 22 3.77 -6.45 7.54
CA GLN A 22 4.43 -5.84 8.69
C GLN A 22 5.95 -5.87 8.54
N ASP A 23 6.50 -7.00 8.08
CA ASP A 23 7.93 -7.15 7.83
C ASP A 23 8.40 -6.20 6.71
N GLN A 24 7.67 -6.09 5.60
CA GLN A 24 7.99 -5.16 4.52
C GLN A 24 7.93 -3.69 4.98
N LEU A 25 6.90 -3.32 5.74
CA LEU A 25 6.77 -1.97 6.29
C LEU A 25 7.90 -1.63 7.26
N ALA A 26 8.35 -2.60 8.06
CA ALA A 26 9.43 -2.38 9.01
C ALA A 26 10.81 -2.26 8.33
N ASN A 27 11.02 -2.99 7.24
CA ASN A 27 12.31 -3.07 6.56
C ASN A 27 12.49 -1.96 5.51
N ASP A 28 11.45 -1.65 4.75
CA ASP A 28 11.49 -0.67 3.66
C ASP A 28 10.12 0.01 3.52
N PRO A 29 9.83 1.00 4.36
CA PRO A 29 8.53 1.65 4.38
C PRO A 29 8.22 2.43 3.10
N ALA A 30 9.19 3.08 2.45
CA ALA A 30 8.93 3.84 1.22
C ALA A 30 8.53 2.93 0.07
N GLN A 31 9.29 1.85 -0.16
CA GLN A 31 8.94 0.86 -1.18
C GLN A 31 7.64 0.12 -0.84
N PHE A 32 7.40 -0.16 0.46
CA PHE A 32 6.14 -0.75 0.89
C PHE A 32 4.94 0.11 0.46
N TYR A 33 4.92 1.39 0.81
CA TYR A 33 3.81 2.28 0.45
C TYR A 33 3.70 2.48 -1.06
N ARG A 34 4.81 2.59 -1.78
CA ARG A 34 4.83 2.61 -3.25
C ARG A 34 4.11 1.39 -3.84
N ALA A 35 4.51 0.20 -3.43
CA ALA A 35 3.92 -1.05 -3.92
C ALA A 35 2.44 -1.21 -3.54
N LYS A 36 2.03 -0.79 -2.34
CA LYS A 36 0.64 -0.90 -1.89
C LYS A 36 -0.26 0.19 -2.47
N SER A 37 0.28 1.35 -2.83
CA SER A 37 -0.45 2.38 -3.57
C SER A 37 -0.99 1.86 -4.91
N GLU A 38 -0.27 1.00 -5.59
CA GLU A 38 -0.79 0.37 -6.81
C GLU A 38 -2.02 -0.52 -6.52
N MET A 39 -2.06 -1.19 -5.39
CA MET A 39 -3.25 -1.96 -4.99
C MET A 39 -4.44 -1.07 -4.66
N VAL A 40 -4.19 0.09 -4.05
CA VAL A 40 -5.23 1.10 -3.82
C VAL A 40 -5.82 1.57 -5.16
N ARG A 41 -4.97 1.85 -6.16
CA ARG A 41 -5.42 2.20 -7.52
C ARG A 41 -6.24 1.07 -8.16
N MET A 42 -5.79 -0.17 -8.03
CA MET A 42 -6.52 -1.34 -8.55
C MET A 42 -7.85 -1.58 -7.84
N ALA A 43 -8.03 -1.12 -6.61
CA ALA A 43 -9.27 -1.23 -5.86
C ALA A 43 -10.33 -0.19 -6.26
N LEU A 44 -9.93 0.98 -6.78
CA LEU A 44 -10.87 2.04 -7.19
C LEU A 44 -11.99 1.57 -8.12
N PRO A 45 -11.74 0.74 -9.16
CA PRO A 45 -12.82 0.24 -10.02
C PRO A 45 -13.85 -0.63 -9.32
N LEU A 46 -13.51 -1.25 -8.17
CA LEU A 46 -14.48 -2.01 -7.37
C LEU A 46 -15.49 -1.11 -6.68
N LEU A 47 -15.13 0.15 -6.43
CA LEU A 47 -15.93 1.17 -5.74
C LEU A 47 -16.81 2.00 -6.69
N LYS A 48 -17.07 1.52 -7.90
CA LYS A 48 -17.92 2.19 -8.91
C LYS A 48 -19.39 2.27 -8.55
N ARG A 49 -19.81 1.60 -7.52
CA ARG A 49 -21.19 1.59 -6.99
C ARG A 49 -21.19 1.98 -5.51
N PRO A 50 -22.10 2.84 -5.07
CA PRO A 50 -22.92 3.72 -5.93
C PRO A 50 -22.03 4.72 -6.70
N PRO A 51 -22.47 5.24 -7.85
CA PRO A 51 -21.65 6.14 -8.68
C PRO A 51 -21.10 7.35 -7.94
N GLN A 52 -21.85 7.82 -6.93
CA GLN A 52 -21.45 8.93 -6.06
C GLN A 52 -20.16 8.66 -5.29
N LEU A 53 -19.94 7.41 -4.87
CA LEU A 53 -18.74 7.04 -4.11
C LEU A 53 -17.47 7.24 -4.95
N LEU A 54 -17.43 6.68 -6.16
CA LEU A 54 -16.28 6.83 -7.05
C LEU A 54 -16.05 8.31 -7.40
N SER A 55 -17.12 9.07 -7.66
CA SER A 55 -17.02 10.51 -7.94
C SER A 55 -16.43 11.26 -6.75
N VAL A 56 -16.83 10.94 -5.52
CA VAL A 56 -16.24 11.54 -4.31
C VAL A 56 -14.77 11.17 -4.18
N LEU A 57 -14.41 9.89 -4.35
CA LEU A 57 -13.03 9.44 -4.25
C LEU A 57 -12.10 10.13 -5.26
N GLN A 58 -12.59 10.32 -6.48
CA GLN A 58 -11.80 10.95 -7.56
C GLN A 58 -11.78 12.49 -7.48
N SER A 59 -12.74 13.09 -6.80
CA SER A 59 -12.81 14.56 -6.66
C SER A 59 -11.80 15.04 -5.62
N GLY A 60 -10.67 15.57 -6.07
CA GLY A 60 -9.61 16.07 -5.19
C GLY A 60 -8.66 14.99 -4.68
N MET A 61 -8.64 13.83 -5.34
CA MET A 61 -7.58 12.84 -5.16
C MET A 61 -6.25 13.42 -5.62
N VAL A 62 -5.25 13.27 -4.77
CA VAL A 62 -3.84 13.55 -5.08
C VAL A 62 -3.10 12.22 -5.05
N ASP A 63 -2.47 11.89 -6.14
CA ASP A 63 -1.66 10.67 -6.22
C ASP A 63 -0.40 10.78 -5.35
N PRO A 64 0.05 9.67 -4.75
CA PRO A 64 1.34 9.62 -4.09
C PRO A 64 2.47 9.82 -5.10
N ALA A 65 3.55 10.46 -4.66
CA ALA A 65 4.78 10.61 -5.42
C ALA A 65 5.86 9.68 -4.86
N TYR A 66 6.72 9.20 -5.74
CA TYR A 66 7.85 8.35 -5.36
C TYR A 66 9.03 8.57 -6.28
N ALA A 67 10.22 8.36 -5.73
CA ALA A 67 11.48 8.35 -6.46
C ALA A 67 12.41 7.30 -5.85
N ASP A 68 13.41 6.92 -6.59
CA ASP A 68 14.43 5.99 -6.16
C ASP A 68 15.81 6.43 -6.66
N MET A 69 16.84 6.09 -5.90
CA MET A 69 18.23 6.28 -6.30
C MET A 69 19.11 5.17 -5.74
N GLU A 70 20.20 4.91 -6.44
CA GLU A 70 21.29 4.05 -5.98
C GLU A 70 22.49 4.91 -5.63
N TRP A 71 23.13 4.58 -4.53
CA TRP A 71 24.36 5.23 -4.11
C TRP A 71 25.40 4.21 -3.67
N THR A 72 26.63 4.37 -4.13
CA THR A 72 27.76 3.53 -3.71
C THR A 72 28.68 4.32 -2.82
N SER A 73 28.94 3.81 -1.60
CA SER A 73 29.85 4.45 -0.66
C SER A 73 31.28 4.45 -1.19
N THR A 74 32.01 5.53 -0.90
CA THR A 74 33.43 5.68 -1.24
C THR A 74 34.32 5.39 -0.03
N GLU A 75 35.62 5.20 -0.23
CA GLU A 75 36.56 5.04 0.89
C GLU A 75 36.56 6.24 1.84
N GLU A 76 36.29 7.44 1.35
CA GLU A 76 36.21 8.66 2.15
C GLU A 76 35.04 8.65 3.14
N SER A 77 33.98 7.89 2.86
CA SER A 77 32.81 7.77 3.74
C SER A 77 33.03 6.91 4.98
N LEU A 78 34.16 6.20 5.08
CA LEU A 78 34.48 5.34 6.23
C LEU A 78 34.91 6.10 7.49
N THR A 79 35.33 7.34 7.37
CA THR A 79 36.00 8.08 8.46
C THR A 79 35.20 9.25 9.00
N GLN A 80 34.13 9.66 8.31
CA GLN A 80 33.31 10.80 8.73
C GLN A 80 31.91 10.69 8.15
N GLU A 81 30.97 11.38 8.76
CA GLU A 81 29.60 11.52 8.27
C GLU A 81 29.60 12.04 6.83
N THR A 82 28.85 11.36 5.96
CA THR A 82 28.80 11.70 4.53
C THR A 82 27.43 12.26 4.21
N GLU A 83 27.40 13.47 3.69
CA GLU A 83 26.21 14.12 3.19
C GLU A 83 26.13 14.03 1.66
N ILE A 84 24.97 13.63 1.16
CA ILE A 84 24.69 13.60 -0.27
C ILE A 84 23.59 14.58 -0.57
N GLN A 85 23.87 15.56 -1.43
CA GLN A 85 22.87 16.45 -1.97
C GLN A 85 22.13 15.74 -3.10
N THR A 86 20.80 15.67 -3.01
CA THR A 86 19.93 15.11 -4.03
C THR A 86 18.99 16.18 -4.58
N ASP A 87 18.33 15.85 -5.71
CA ASP A 87 17.26 16.67 -6.29
C ASP A 87 15.87 16.26 -5.76
N PHE A 88 15.84 15.39 -4.75
CA PHE A 88 14.59 14.90 -4.16
C PHE A 88 14.21 15.76 -2.95
N TYR A 89 13.22 16.64 -3.14
CA TYR A 89 12.72 17.56 -2.12
C TYR A 89 11.27 17.25 -1.78
N GLY A 90 10.91 17.48 -0.51
CA GLY A 90 9.52 17.47 -0.06
C GLY A 90 8.87 16.09 0.01
N TYR A 91 9.65 15.01 0.00
CA TYR A 91 9.15 13.67 0.28
C TYR A 91 8.93 13.48 1.77
N ASP A 92 7.84 12.82 2.15
CA ASP A 92 7.47 12.61 3.55
C ASP A 92 8.28 11.51 4.21
N LEU A 93 8.75 10.55 3.41
CA LEU A 93 9.38 9.33 3.88
C LEU A 93 10.54 8.95 2.96
N MET A 94 11.64 8.55 3.58
CA MET A 94 12.77 7.88 2.92
C MET A 94 13.00 6.54 3.60
N SER A 95 13.31 5.52 2.82
CA SER A 95 13.91 4.29 3.32
C SER A 95 15.21 3.99 2.58
N CYS A 96 16.12 3.36 3.29
CA CYS A 96 17.41 2.98 2.76
C CYS A 96 17.66 1.51 3.05
N VAL A 97 18.03 0.77 2.02
CA VAL A 97 18.46 -0.62 2.15
C VAL A 97 19.86 -0.78 1.59
N VAL A 98 20.60 -1.68 2.17
CA VAL A 98 21.96 -2.00 1.75
C VAL A 98 21.99 -3.34 1.04
N ARG A 99 22.69 -3.42 -0.09
CA ARG A 99 22.95 -4.67 -0.79
C ARG A 99 24.18 -5.33 -0.21
N VAL A 100 23.99 -6.51 0.37
CA VAL A 100 25.05 -7.33 0.95
C VAL A 100 25.31 -8.58 0.11
N ASN A 101 26.42 -9.27 0.36
CA ASN A 101 26.79 -10.51 -0.35
C ASN A 101 26.81 -10.37 -1.88
N GLY A 102 27.33 -9.26 -2.39
CA GLY A 102 27.38 -8.99 -3.83
C GLY A 102 26.01 -8.78 -4.46
N GLY A 103 25.09 -8.18 -3.71
CA GLY A 103 23.74 -7.86 -4.16
C GLY A 103 22.73 -9.01 -4.07
N MET A 104 23.10 -10.13 -3.43
CA MET A 104 22.18 -11.27 -3.27
C MET A 104 21.20 -11.07 -2.13
N ASP A 105 21.60 -10.35 -1.10
CA ASP A 105 20.77 -10.08 0.08
C ASP A 105 20.59 -8.58 0.25
N ILE A 106 19.38 -8.18 0.68
CA ILE A 106 19.02 -6.80 0.96
C ILE A 106 18.74 -6.71 2.47
N ALA A 107 19.39 -5.75 3.13
CA ALA A 107 19.20 -5.48 4.55
C ALA A 107 18.77 -4.03 4.77
N PRO A 108 17.83 -3.73 5.69
CA PRO A 108 17.45 -2.36 6.01
C PRO A 108 18.66 -1.60 6.59
N TYR A 109 18.75 -0.31 6.22
CA TYR A 109 19.76 0.59 6.75
C TYR A 109 19.13 1.85 7.36
N PRO A 110 18.53 1.73 8.55
CA PRO A 110 17.78 2.83 9.17
C PRO A 110 18.66 3.95 9.72
N ALA A 111 19.99 3.80 9.69
CA ALA A 111 20.92 4.82 10.17
C ALA A 111 21.05 6.01 9.21
N ALA A 112 20.73 5.85 7.93
CA ALA A 112 20.65 6.97 7.00
C ALA A 112 19.47 7.88 7.36
N THR A 113 19.69 9.19 7.29
CA THR A 113 18.65 10.20 7.56
C THR A 113 18.47 11.11 6.37
N TYR A 114 17.25 11.66 6.23
CA TYR A 114 16.88 12.52 5.11
C TYR A 114 16.26 13.82 5.62
N ALA A 115 16.68 14.92 5.03
CA ALA A 115 16.13 16.24 5.30
C ALA A 115 15.24 16.70 4.12
N PRO A 116 13.90 16.62 4.24
CA PRO A 116 12.97 16.90 3.14
C PRO A 116 13.11 18.31 2.55
N ASP A 117 13.39 19.29 3.39
CA ASP A 117 13.49 20.69 2.97
C ASP A 117 14.72 20.98 2.09
N THR A 118 15.79 20.22 2.30
CA THR A 118 17.07 20.44 1.61
C THR A 118 17.41 19.35 0.61
N GLY A 119 16.73 18.20 0.66
CA GLY A 119 17.05 17.03 -0.15
C GLY A 119 18.38 16.37 0.24
N ILE A 120 18.92 16.68 1.43
CA ILE A 120 20.17 16.09 1.90
C ILE A 120 19.91 14.75 2.56
N ILE A 121 20.68 13.75 2.16
CA ILE A 121 20.76 12.45 2.82
C ILE A 121 22.08 12.40 3.58
N THR A 122 22.01 12.05 4.86
CA THR A 122 23.18 11.92 5.72
C THR A 122 23.39 10.45 6.09
N PHE A 123 24.57 9.95 5.77
CA PHE A 123 25.06 8.62 6.16
C PHE A 123 26.00 8.76 7.34
N PRO A 124 25.87 7.92 8.38
CA PRO A 124 26.79 7.94 9.51
C PRO A 124 28.17 7.39 9.13
N GLU A 125 29.17 7.65 10.00
CA GLU A 125 30.56 7.25 9.82
C GLU A 125 30.81 5.74 9.62
N GLN A 126 29.80 4.91 9.85
CA GLN A 126 29.92 3.44 9.79
C GLN A 126 29.62 2.83 8.43
N THR A 127 29.45 3.63 7.38
CA THR A 127 29.30 3.10 6.03
C THR A 127 30.59 2.45 5.55
N GLU A 128 30.49 1.25 4.98
CA GLU A 128 31.64 0.55 4.40
C GLU A 128 31.87 1.00 2.94
N ALA A 129 33.15 1.12 2.54
CA ALA A 129 33.49 1.49 1.16
C ALA A 129 33.07 0.43 0.16
N GLY A 130 32.54 0.87 -0.98
CA GLY A 130 32.12 -0.01 -2.07
C GLY A 130 30.81 -0.76 -1.85
N VAL A 131 30.08 -0.41 -0.80
CA VAL A 131 28.75 -0.96 -0.54
C VAL A 131 27.71 -0.15 -1.30
N GLU A 132 26.76 -0.84 -1.94
CA GLU A 132 25.64 -0.25 -2.64
C GLU A 132 24.44 -0.08 -1.72
N TYR A 133 23.86 1.12 -1.75
CA TYR A 133 22.64 1.48 -1.04
C TYR A 133 21.55 1.80 -2.06
N GLU A 134 20.37 1.21 -1.86
CA GLU A 134 19.15 1.61 -2.55
C GLU A 134 18.35 2.53 -1.63
N ILE A 135 17.92 3.65 -2.17
CA ILE A 135 17.23 4.68 -1.41
C ILE A 135 15.93 4.98 -2.11
N ASP A 136 14.83 4.72 -1.41
CA ASP A 136 13.48 4.95 -1.90
C ASP A 136 12.88 6.15 -1.16
N PHE A 137 12.18 7.00 -1.91
CA PHE A 137 11.43 8.15 -1.40
C PHE A 137 9.95 7.98 -1.69
N TYR A 138 9.14 8.38 -0.74
CA TYR A 138 7.69 8.34 -0.86
C TYR A 138 7.08 9.59 -0.26
N SER A 139 6.12 10.19 -0.98
CA SER A 139 5.24 11.22 -0.45
C SER A 139 3.80 10.74 -0.58
N ASP A 140 3.06 10.87 0.51
CA ASP A 140 1.71 10.32 0.58
C ASP A 140 0.73 11.12 -0.29
N GLY A 141 -0.13 10.40 -0.97
CA GLY A 141 -1.27 10.98 -1.65
C GLY A 141 -2.45 11.19 -0.71
N THR A 142 -3.46 11.87 -1.18
CA THR A 142 -4.66 12.14 -0.40
C THR A 142 -5.94 11.89 -1.19
N PHE A 143 -6.97 11.46 -0.46
CA PHE A 143 -8.36 11.48 -0.88
C PHE A 143 -9.11 12.59 -0.15
N PRO A 144 -10.31 12.97 -0.60
CA PRO A 144 -11.24 13.75 0.21
C PRO A 144 -11.46 13.12 1.59
N ASP A 145 -11.99 13.89 2.53
CA ASP A 145 -12.34 13.39 3.87
C ASP A 145 -13.36 12.24 3.77
N LEU A 146 -12.91 11.02 4.04
CA LEU A 146 -13.73 9.82 3.95
C LEU A 146 -14.40 9.52 5.30
N THR A 147 -15.67 9.17 5.25
CA THR A 147 -16.35 8.65 6.43
C THR A 147 -15.78 7.28 6.84
N PRO A 148 -15.94 6.86 8.10
CA PRO A 148 -15.48 5.54 8.54
C PRO A 148 -16.02 4.37 7.70
N SER A 149 -17.27 4.45 7.24
CA SER A 149 -17.86 3.43 6.34
C SER A 149 -17.20 3.42 4.97
N GLN A 150 -16.92 4.60 4.39
CA GLN A 150 -16.18 4.71 3.12
C GLN A 150 -14.75 4.17 3.25
N MET A 151 -14.07 4.52 4.35
CA MET A 151 -12.73 4.02 4.65
C MET A 151 -12.73 2.50 4.75
N ARG A 152 -13.66 1.92 5.52
CA ARG A 152 -13.79 0.47 5.67
C ARG A 152 -14.08 -0.22 4.34
N LEU A 153 -14.99 0.33 3.55
CA LEU A 153 -15.35 -0.21 2.24
C LEU A 153 -14.12 -0.20 1.30
N PHE A 154 -13.34 0.88 1.32
CA PHE A 154 -12.13 0.98 0.51
C PHE A 154 -11.05 -0.01 0.98
N ALA A 155 -10.83 -0.13 2.28
CA ALA A 155 -9.89 -1.10 2.85
C ALA A 155 -10.26 -2.56 2.48
N LEU A 156 -11.55 -2.91 2.50
CA LEU A 156 -12.04 -4.21 2.02
C LEU A 156 -11.80 -4.41 0.52
N ALA A 157 -11.99 -3.37 -0.30
CA ALA A 157 -11.69 -3.44 -1.74
C ALA A 157 -10.19 -3.72 -1.98
N VAL A 158 -9.29 -3.06 -1.23
CA VAL A 158 -7.83 -3.33 -1.30
C VAL A 158 -7.52 -4.77 -0.85
N ALA A 159 -8.17 -5.25 0.21
CA ALA A 159 -7.98 -6.62 0.67
C ALA A 159 -8.43 -7.67 -0.38
N VAL A 160 -9.53 -7.41 -1.08
CA VAL A 160 -9.99 -8.26 -2.19
C VAL A 160 -8.95 -8.29 -3.33
N VAL A 161 -8.44 -7.13 -3.72
CA VAL A 161 -7.39 -7.03 -4.77
C VAL A 161 -6.12 -7.78 -4.35
N TRP A 162 -5.72 -7.65 -3.08
CA TRP A 162 -4.58 -8.41 -2.55
C TRP A 162 -4.79 -9.91 -2.67
N ASP A 163 -5.91 -10.42 -2.17
CA ASP A 163 -6.19 -11.85 -2.19
C ASP A 163 -6.33 -12.40 -3.62
N GLU A 164 -6.87 -11.62 -4.56
CA GLU A 164 -6.92 -12.01 -5.98
C GLU A 164 -5.53 -12.13 -6.60
N ASN A 165 -4.68 -11.12 -6.39
CA ASN A 165 -3.31 -11.12 -6.90
C ASN A 165 -2.48 -12.21 -6.27
N PHE A 166 -2.64 -12.40 -4.96
CA PHE A 166 -1.95 -13.46 -4.24
C PHE A 166 -2.34 -14.86 -4.72
N SER A 167 -3.64 -15.11 -4.88
CA SER A 167 -4.14 -16.41 -5.36
C SER A 167 -3.68 -16.69 -6.79
N ARG A 168 -3.64 -15.69 -7.68
CA ARG A 168 -3.14 -15.85 -9.06
C ARG A 168 -1.65 -16.19 -9.10
N ASN A 169 -0.84 -15.43 -8.40
CA ASN A 169 0.62 -15.65 -8.38
C ASN A 169 0.98 -17.01 -7.81
N TYR A 170 0.23 -17.50 -6.84
CA TYR A 170 0.44 -18.80 -6.24
C TYR A 170 0.06 -19.95 -7.19
N LEU A 171 -1.04 -19.81 -7.93
CA LEU A 171 -1.46 -20.80 -8.94
C LEU A 171 -0.48 -20.88 -10.11
N ASP A 172 0.18 -19.77 -10.47
CA ASP A 172 1.19 -19.75 -11.53
C ASP A 172 2.54 -20.36 -11.09
N LEU A 173 2.82 -20.40 -9.79
CA LEU A 173 4.06 -20.97 -9.24
C LEU A 173 3.98 -22.48 -8.95
N THR A 174 2.78 -23.02 -8.74
CA THR A 174 2.55 -24.42 -8.36
C THR A 174 3.02 -25.47 -9.38
N PRO A 175 3.04 -25.25 -10.69
CA PRO A 175 3.49 -26.27 -11.64
C PRO A 175 5.00 -26.52 -11.68
N LYS A 176 5.81 -25.69 -11.01
CA LYS A 176 7.28 -25.73 -11.15
C LYS A 176 8.03 -26.51 -10.06
N VAL A 177 7.34 -26.91 -9.01
CA VAL A 177 7.96 -27.67 -7.89
C VAL A 177 7.40 -29.09 -7.86
N HIS A 178 7.77 -29.90 -8.82
CA HIS A 178 7.62 -31.35 -8.72
C HIS A 178 8.83 -31.88 -7.94
N ASP A 179 8.75 -31.98 -6.63
CA ASP A 179 9.33 -33.10 -5.89
C ASP A 179 8.81 -33.15 -4.43
N THR A 180 8.43 -34.37 -4.05
CA THR A 180 8.13 -34.90 -2.73
C THR A 180 6.76 -34.58 -2.09
N SER A 181 6.14 -35.68 -1.66
CA SER A 181 4.78 -35.81 -1.11
C SER A 181 4.43 -34.95 0.13
N PHE A 182 5.40 -34.31 0.77
CA PHE A 182 5.17 -33.38 1.89
C PHE A 182 4.86 -31.94 1.47
N ALA A 183 5.40 -31.48 0.34
CA ALA A 183 5.14 -30.16 -0.19
C ALA A 183 3.67 -30.02 -0.66
N THR A 184 3.15 -31.06 -1.30
CA THR A 184 1.80 -31.08 -1.89
C THR A 184 0.67 -30.90 -0.85
N ILE A 185 0.81 -31.41 0.35
CA ILE A 185 -0.22 -31.30 1.40
C ILE A 185 -0.26 -29.89 1.99
N ASN A 186 0.89 -29.26 2.16
CA ASN A 186 0.98 -27.87 2.65
C ASN A 186 0.47 -26.87 1.59
N GLU A 187 0.74 -27.12 0.32
CA GLU A 187 0.29 -26.28 -0.79
C GLU A 187 -1.23 -26.32 -0.95
N ALA A 188 -1.85 -27.49 -0.93
CA ALA A 188 -3.30 -27.63 -1.01
C ALA A 188 -4.01 -26.91 0.14
N ASN A 189 -3.52 -27.07 1.38
CA ASN A 189 -4.05 -26.37 2.55
C ASN A 189 -3.87 -24.84 2.46
N TYR A 190 -2.81 -24.38 1.82
CA TYR A 190 -2.54 -22.96 1.65
C TYR A 190 -3.44 -22.34 0.59
N ILE A 191 -3.67 -23.04 -0.53
CA ILE A 191 -4.61 -22.66 -1.59
C ILE A 191 -6.03 -22.59 -1.04
N ASP A 192 -6.46 -23.59 -0.28
CA ASP A 192 -7.79 -23.62 0.33
C ASP A 192 -8.00 -22.46 1.30
N LYS A 193 -6.99 -22.17 2.15
CA LYS A 193 -7.05 -21.02 3.07
C LYS A 193 -7.08 -19.69 2.34
N SER A 194 -6.26 -19.51 1.31
CA SER A 194 -6.22 -18.26 0.52
C SER A 194 -7.52 -18.05 -0.26
N THR A 195 -8.08 -19.11 -0.84
CA THR A 195 -9.37 -19.10 -1.53
C THR A 195 -10.51 -18.81 -0.56
N GLY A 196 -10.50 -19.44 0.62
CA GLY A 196 -11.46 -19.19 1.69
C GLY A 196 -11.43 -17.73 2.17
N ARG A 197 -10.24 -17.15 2.34
CA ARG A 197 -10.06 -15.74 2.71
C ARG A 197 -10.58 -14.80 1.61
N LEU A 198 -10.25 -15.07 0.35
CA LEU A 198 -10.76 -14.28 -0.78
C LEU A 198 -12.30 -14.28 -0.82
N HIS A 199 -12.93 -15.45 -0.64
CA HIS A 199 -14.39 -15.54 -0.59
C HIS A 199 -14.97 -14.76 0.58
N ALA A 200 -14.39 -14.86 1.77
CA ALA A 200 -14.83 -14.14 2.96
C ALA A 200 -14.69 -12.61 2.78
N ASN A 201 -13.57 -12.14 2.24
CA ASN A 201 -13.33 -10.72 1.99
C ASN A 201 -14.24 -10.17 0.89
N ARG A 202 -14.48 -10.94 -0.18
CA ARG A 202 -15.46 -10.57 -1.22
C ARG A 202 -16.88 -10.51 -0.67
N GLN A 203 -17.27 -11.44 0.17
CA GLN A 203 -18.59 -11.41 0.81
C GLN A 203 -18.71 -10.19 1.71
N SER A 204 -17.74 -9.95 2.59
CA SER A 204 -17.73 -8.77 3.47
C SER A 204 -17.77 -7.47 2.69
N PHE A 205 -17.01 -7.38 1.59
CA PHE A 205 -17.04 -6.22 0.69
C PHE A 205 -18.42 -6.00 0.06
N ASN A 206 -19.03 -7.06 -0.45
CA ASN A 206 -20.35 -6.96 -1.08
C ASN A 206 -21.46 -6.60 -0.07
N ASP A 207 -21.37 -7.11 1.15
CA ASP A 207 -22.32 -6.79 2.22
C ASP A 207 -22.19 -5.32 2.64
N GLU A 208 -20.97 -4.85 2.90
CA GLU A 208 -20.69 -3.44 3.22
C GLU A 208 -21.10 -2.49 2.08
N LEU A 209 -20.82 -2.89 0.83
CA LEU A 209 -21.22 -2.12 -0.35
C LEU A 209 -22.74 -1.97 -0.44
N ARG A 210 -23.48 -3.05 -0.22
CA ARG A 210 -24.94 -3.03 -0.21
C ARG A 210 -25.51 -2.15 0.89
N ASP A 211 -24.91 -2.24 2.10
CA ASP A 211 -25.35 -1.42 3.23
C ASP A 211 -25.09 0.07 2.96
N TYR A 212 -23.94 0.39 2.34
CA TYR A 212 -23.62 1.75 1.91
C TYR A 212 -24.57 2.25 0.81
N GLU A 213 -24.92 1.43 -0.18
CA GLU A 213 -25.91 1.76 -1.22
C GLU A 213 -27.29 2.06 -0.61
N GLN A 214 -27.72 1.27 0.37
CA GLN A 214 -29.00 1.50 1.08
C GLN A 214 -28.96 2.81 1.85
N LEU A 215 -27.85 3.11 2.54
CA LEU A 215 -27.70 4.37 3.26
C LEU A 215 -27.77 5.57 2.29
N CYS A 216 -27.08 5.50 1.14
CA CYS A 216 -27.13 6.56 0.12
C CYS A 216 -28.54 6.75 -0.43
N ALA A 217 -29.26 5.65 -0.70
CA ALA A 217 -30.65 5.70 -1.17
C ALA A 217 -31.56 6.35 -0.13
N TYR A 218 -31.41 6.00 1.15
CA TYR A 218 -32.16 6.61 2.25
C TYR A 218 -31.88 8.11 2.36
N LEU A 219 -30.64 8.52 2.37
CA LEU A 219 -30.25 9.94 2.46
C LEU A 219 -30.79 10.76 1.27
N ASN A 220 -30.81 10.18 0.08
CA ASN A 220 -31.40 10.83 -1.10
C ASN A 220 -32.91 11.01 -0.97
N THR A 221 -33.62 10.06 -0.33
CA THR A 221 -35.07 10.18 -0.10
C THR A 221 -35.40 11.22 0.99
N VAL A 222 -34.59 11.30 2.01
CA VAL A 222 -34.78 12.26 3.12
C VAL A 222 -34.50 13.71 2.67
N ASN A 223 -33.51 13.90 1.77
CA ASN A 223 -33.12 15.20 1.25
C ASN A 223 -33.96 15.65 0.02
N MET A 224 -34.92 14.85 -0.44
CA MET A 224 -35.85 15.33 -1.46
C MET A 224 -36.74 16.41 -0.88
N PRO A 225 -36.80 17.61 -1.46
CA PRO A 225 -37.78 18.60 -1.05
C PRO A 225 -39.16 17.98 -1.21
N ALA A 226 -39.98 18.08 -0.14
CA ALA A 226 -41.36 17.59 -0.17
C ALA A 226 -42.03 18.13 -1.43
N MET A 227 -42.39 17.24 -2.35
CA MET A 227 -43.14 17.68 -3.54
C MET A 227 -44.45 18.29 -3.03
N PRO A 228 -44.78 19.53 -3.43
CA PRO A 228 -46.07 20.09 -3.06
C PRO A 228 -47.16 19.20 -3.66
N TYR A 229 -47.86 18.48 -2.81
CA TYR A 229 -49.07 17.79 -3.22
C TYR A 229 -50.02 18.85 -3.77
N LYS A 230 -50.14 18.91 -5.09
CA LYS A 230 -51.28 19.59 -5.71
C LYS A 230 -52.49 18.68 -5.45
N LEU A 231 -53.22 19.03 -4.39
CA LEU A 231 -54.62 18.60 -4.24
C LEU A 231 -55.38 19.29 -5.34
N GLY A 232 -55.78 18.52 -6.37
CA GLY A 232 -56.71 18.93 -7.42
C GLY A 232 -58.15 18.88 -6.88
#